data_0ab4928a76023ffa21e8485a5333ba8f
#
_entry.id   0ab4928a76023ffa21e8485a5333ba8f
#
_cell.length_a   1.000
_cell.length_b   1.000
_cell.length_c   1.000
_cell.angle_alpha   90.00
_cell.angle_beta   90.00
_cell.angle_gamma   90.00
#
_symmetry.space_group_name_H-M   'P 1'
#
loop_
_entity.id
_entity.type
_entity.pdbx_description
1 polymer ?
#
loop_
_entity_poly.entity_id
_entity_poly.type
_entity_poly.pdbx_seq_one_letter_code
_entity_poly.pdbx_strand_id
1 'polypeptide(L)'
;MKLFITILLSLMSCIASAQENKTNWETLSDYKVPEWFQDAKFGIYFHWGVYSVPEFQTEWYPRYLYFPWSDVHKHHEKTYGPVSKFGYHDLIPLFKAEKFNAKEWVSLFKKAGARFVGPVAEHHDGFSMWDSKCTPWNAVNMGPKKDIVGEIAREVRNQDLKFITTFHHARNFQRYSDPDILKAELAKKLPAERRRFYRSHFPYYPGTHPASNDPKLQYLYGNMPAEKWNREIWFGKLKEVIDKYEPDIIWFDSWLDEIPEQYRYEFCDYYLRKSKERNKEVVIVRKQNDLPLSVSVENLENSRKSNLHPVVWETDETVSYGSWSYTTDLKIKPSKHLIHELIDIVSKNGVLLLNVSPRASGEIPADQQKVLLEIGEWLKQNGEAIYNTRPWYTYGEGPTKEPEGSLKNRKLFDSLEYTSLDYRFTRKGNTVYVLTMGELNVGTNILLKSFVSKQMAEVPKIQRVTILGSTKTVNWKMDRNGLILNVPEIPNKVSIVYLSLLHISEPTRRTPISYAVFC
;
A
#
# COMPACT_ATOMS: atom_id res chain seq x y z
N MET A 1 20.80 -9.66 -63.87
CA MET A 1 20.60 -8.38 -63.14
C MET A 1 19.23 -8.26 -62.48
N LYS A 2 18.12 -8.68 -63.10
CA LYS A 2 16.77 -8.62 -62.44
C LYS A 2 16.58 -9.57 -61.25
N LEU A 3 17.25 -10.73 -61.24
CA LEU A 3 17.12 -11.72 -60.15
C LEU A 3 17.85 -11.30 -58.87
N PHE A 4 18.95 -10.54 -58.98
CA PHE A 4 19.71 -10.04 -57.83
C PHE A 4 19.00 -8.88 -57.10
N ILE A 5 18.21 -8.07 -57.82
CA ILE A 5 17.46 -6.96 -57.24
C ILE A 5 16.25 -7.45 -56.45
N THR A 6 15.62 -8.55 -56.85
CA THR A 6 14.47 -9.14 -56.16
C THR A 6 14.87 -9.80 -54.84
N ILE A 7 16.06 -10.38 -54.74
CA ILE A 7 16.59 -10.98 -53.50
C ILE A 7 17.03 -9.89 -52.52
N LEU A 8 17.56 -8.75 -53.00
CA LEU A 8 17.94 -7.63 -52.12
C LEU A 8 16.71 -6.91 -51.54
N LEU A 9 15.62 -6.80 -52.30
CA LEU A 9 14.35 -6.22 -51.80
C LEU A 9 13.61 -7.12 -50.83
N SER A 10 13.70 -8.46 -50.98
CA SER A 10 13.12 -9.39 -49.98
C SER A 10 13.94 -9.48 -48.69
N LEU A 11 15.26 -9.26 -48.73
CA LEU A 11 16.11 -9.17 -47.54
C LEU A 11 15.92 -7.83 -46.79
N MET A 12 15.64 -6.72 -47.50
CA MET A 12 15.30 -5.46 -46.85
C MET A 12 13.91 -5.47 -46.19
N SER A 13 12.95 -6.25 -46.70
CA SER A 13 11.62 -6.39 -46.07
C SER A 13 11.62 -7.26 -44.79
N CYS A 14 12.61 -8.15 -44.65
CA CYS A 14 12.77 -8.96 -43.43
C CYS A 14 13.52 -8.24 -42.30
N ILE A 15 14.23 -7.13 -42.59
CA ILE A 15 14.95 -6.35 -41.58
C ILE A 15 14.03 -5.27 -40.95
N ALA A 16 12.90 -4.96 -41.59
CA ALA A 16 11.96 -3.95 -41.12
C ALA A 16 10.98 -4.42 -40.03
N SER A 17 11.04 -5.68 -39.56
CA SER A 17 10.08 -6.22 -38.57
C SER A 17 10.65 -6.57 -37.19
N ALA A 18 11.89 -6.19 -36.95
CA ALA A 18 12.47 -6.26 -35.59
C ALA A 18 12.83 -4.86 -35.08
N GLN A 19 11.89 -3.93 -35.19
CA GLN A 19 11.95 -2.75 -34.36
C GLN A 19 11.48 -3.23 -32.96
N GLU A 20 12.45 -3.66 -32.14
CA GLU A 20 12.23 -3.74 -30.70
C GLU A 20 11.55 -2.44 -30.29
N ASN A 21 10.30 -2.51 -29.87
CA ASN A 21 9.63 -1.40 -29.19
C ASN A 21 10.43 -1.12 -27.91
N LYS A 22 11.50 -0.32 -28.04
CA LYS A 22 12.26 0.15 -26.86
C LYS A 22 11.29 0.94 -26.02
N THR A 23 11.07 0.46 -24.81
CA THR A 23 10.35 1.20 -23.78
C THR A 23 11.01 2.55 -23.62
N ASN A 24 10.25 3.62 -23.81
CA ASN A 24 10.76 4.99 -23.67
C ASN A 24 10.07 5.68 -22.48
N TRP A 25 10.57 5.46 -21.28
CA TRP A 25 10.05 6.07 -20.06
C TRP A 25 10.07 7.60 -20.07
N GLU A 26 10.91 8.22 -20.89
CA GLU A 26 10.98 9.67 -21.06
C GLU A 26 9.66 10.25 -21.60
N THR A 27 8.91 9.48 -22.40
CA THR A 27 7.60 9.90 -22.92
C THR A 27 6.55 10.08 -21.84
N LEU A 28 6.78 9.50 -20.67
CA LEU A 28 5.90 9.58 -19.49
C LEU A 28 6.44 10.53 -18.42
N SER A 29 7.55 11.25 -18.69
CA SER A 29 8.23 12.12 -17.72
C SER A 29 7.43 13.35 -17.29
N ASP A 30 6.39 13.73 -18.04
CA ASP A 30 5.48 14.83 -17.67
C ASP A 30 4.55 14.48 -16.49
N TYR A 31 4.50 13.21 -16.11
CA TYR A 31 3.71 12.78 -14.96
C TYR A 31 4.23 13.43 -13.67
N LYS A 32 3.31 13.90 -12.85
CA LYS A 32 3.57 14.40 -11.50
C LYS A 32 2.61 13.74 -10.53
N VAL A 33 3.11 13.37 -9.37
CA VAL A 33 2.24 12.88 -8.31
C VAL A 33 1.23 13.97 -7.95
N PRO A 34 -0.07 13.69 -8.06
CA PRO A 34 -1.11 14.67 -7.80
C PRO A 34 -1.06 15.26 -6.38
N GLU A 35 -1.38 16.53 -6.26
CA GLU A 35 -1.39 17.21 -4.96
C GLU A 35 -2.42 16.59 -4.00
N TRP A 36 -3.59 16.18 -4.54
CA TRP A 36 -4.62 15.54 -3.75
C TRP A 36 -4.13 14.28 -3.02
N PHE A 37 -3.18 13.50 -3.60
CA PHE A 37 -2.61 12.33 -2.96
C PHE A 37 -1.73 12.73 -1.78
N GLN A 38 -0.91 13.77 -1.96
CA GLN A 38 -0.10 14.33 -0.88
C GLN A 38 -0.98 14.93 0.24
N ASP A 39 -2.16 15.41 -0.09
CA ASP A 39 -3.13 16.01 0.85
C ASP A 39 -3.94 14.95 1.61
N ALA A 40 -4.20 13.82 0.99
CA ALA A 40 -5.02 12.73 1.53
C ALA A 40 -4.43 12.10 2.79
N LYS A 41 -3.11 11.87 2.85
CA LYS A 41 -2.34 11.37 4.00
C LYS A 41 -2.73 10.00 4.55
N PHE A 42 -4.00 9.58 4.42
CA PHE A 42 -4.51 8.36 5.03
C PHE A 42 -5.54 7.68 4.13
N GLY A 43 -5.29 6.41 3.82
CA GLY A 43 -6.21 5.54 3.11
C GLY A 43 -6.42 4.22 3.83
N ILE A 44 -7.47 3.51 3.44
CA ILE A 44 -7.78 2.17 3.95
C ILE A 44 -7.98 1.21 2.77
N TYR A 45 -7.34 0.05 2.85
CA TYR A 45 -7.58 -1.07 1.97
C TYR A 45 -7.82 -2.36 2.76
N PHE A 46 -8.15 -3.45 2.09
CA PHE A 46 -8.46 -4.66 2.82
C PHE A 46 -8.03 -5.92 2.08
N HIS A 47 -7.34 -6.80 2.83
CA HIS A 47 -7.04 -8.16 2.39
C HIS A 47 -8.23 -9.06 2.69
N TRP A 48 -9.00 -9.33 1.67
CA TRP A 48 -10.20 -10.14 1.75
C TRP A 48 -10.45 -10.90 0.44
N GLY A 49 -10.61 -12.21 0.52
CA GLY A 49 -10.77 -13.09 -0.63
C GLY A 49 -10.94 -14.54 -0.22
N VAL A 50 -10.74 -15.46 -1.16
CA VAL A 50 -10.83 -16.91 -0.91
C VAL A 50 -9.85 -17.37 0.18
N TYR A 51 -8.68 -16.75 0.27
CA TYR A 51 -7.69 -17.01 1.31
C TYR A 51 -8.15 -16.64 2.75
N SER A 52 -9.26 -15.91 2.89
CA SER A 52 -9.88 -15.62 4.19
C SER A 52 -10.78 -16.77 4.69
N VAL A 53 -11.10 -17.75 3.84
CA VAL A 53 -12.00 -18.86 4.21
C VAL A 53 -11.43 -19.73 5.33
N PRO A 54 -10.15 -20.12 5.30
CA PRO A 54 -9.59 -20.96 6.35
C PRO A 54 -9.42 -20.28 7.71
N GLU A 55 -9.43 -18.94 7.75
CA GLU A 55 -9.16 -18.12 8.95
C GLU A 55 -7.89 -18.57 9.71
N PHE A 56 -6.86 -18.99 8.98
CA PHE A 56 -5.67 -19.62 9.55
C PHE A 56 -4.36 -19.04 9.01
N GLN A 57 -3.51 -18.61 9.90
CA GLN A 57 -2.11 -18.17 9.76
C GLN A 57 -1.88 -16.96 8.85
N THR A 58 -2.31 -16.96 7.56
CA THR A 58 -1.79 -15.98 6.59
C THR A 58 -2.60 -15.96 5.30
N GLU A 59 -2.60 -14.79 4.63
CA GLU A 59 -3.08 -14.58 3.26
C GLU A 59 -2.31 -15.40 2.21
N TRP A 60 -1.14 -15.91 2.58
CA TRP A 60 -0.35 -16.83 1.77
C TRP A 60 -0.82 -18.29 1.84
N TYR A 61 -1.99 -18.52 2.43
CA TYR A 61 -2.60 -19.84 2.54
C TYR A 61 -2.62 -20.59 1.19
N PRO A 62 -2.99 -19.97 0.05
CA PRO A 62 -3.01 -20.65 -1.26
C PRO A 62 -1.67 -21.23 -1.68
N ARG A 63 -0.58 -20.67 -1.21
CA ARG A 63 0.76 -21.18 -1.46
C ARG A 63 1.18 -22.25 -0.47
N TYR A 64 1.05 -21.94 0.82
CA TYR A 64 1.60 -22.78 1.88
C TYR A 64 0.84 -24.10 2.03
N LEU A 65 -0.41 -24.15 1.62
CA LEU A 65 -1.18 -25.39 1.63
C LEU A 65 -0.56 -26.50 0.77
N TYR A 66 0.25 -26.15 -0.25
CA TYR A 66 0.96 -27.12 -1.10
C TYR A 66 2.37 -27.44 -0.63
N PHE A 67 2.79 -26.93 0.51
CA PHE A 67 4.10 -27.24 1.11
C PHE A 67 3.94 -28.27 2.23
N PRO A 68 4.32 -29.57 2.04
CA PRO A 68 4.07 -30.64 3.00
C PRO A 68 4.65 -30.41 4.40
N TRP A 69 5.66 -29.55 4.51
CA TRP A 69 6.30 -29.19 5.78
C TRP A 69 5.64 -28.01 6.50
N SER A 70 4.67 -27.32 5.86
CA SER A 70 4.04 -26.12 6.44
C SER A 70 2.91 -26.50 7.40
N ASP A 71 2.68 -25.66 8.41
CA ASP A 71 1.57 -25.86 9.32
C ASP A 71 0.22 -25.58 8.63
N VAL A 72 0.23 -24.74 7.59
CA VAL A 72 -0.94 -24.52 6.71
C VAL A 72 -1.35 -25.81 6.01
N HIS A 73 -0.40 -26.58 5.47
CA HIS A 73 -0.66 -27.87 4.84
C HIS A 73 -1.28 -28.87 5.84
N LYS A 74 -0.68 -29.00 7.01
CA LYS A 74 -1.18 -29.89 8.08
C LYS A 74 -2.59 -29.49 8.52
N HIS A 75 -2.84 -28.18 8.70
CA HIS A 75 -4.16 -27.66 9.03
C HIS A 75 -5.17 -27.95 7.92
N HIS A 76 -4.78 -27.75 6.66
CA HIS A 76 -5.65 -28.00 5.51
C HIS A 76 -6.06 -29.46 5.43
N GLU A 77 -5.10 -30.39 5.50
CA GLU A 77 -5.39 -31.83 5.47
C GLU A 77 -6.29 -32.30 6.61
N LYS A 78 -6.09 -31.72 7.81
CA LYS A 78 -6.94 -32.02 8.97
C LYS A 78 -8.36 -31.46 8.82
N THR A 79 -8.52 -30.31 8.20
CA THR A 79 -9.82 -29.58 8.16
C THR A 79 -10.63 -29.92 6.92
N TYR A 80 -9.97 -30.03 5.76
CA TYR A 80 -10.62 -30.18 4.45
C TYR A 80 -10.27 -31.51 3.77
N GLY A 81 -9.24 -32.21 4.23
CA GLY A 81 -8.74 -33.44 3.62
C GLY A 81 -7.51 -33.24 2.74
N PRO A 82 -6.99 -34.33 2.14
CA PRO A 82 -5.77 -34.27 1.33
C PRO A 82 -5.86 -33.28 0.18
N VAL A 83 -4.80 -32.51 -0.05
CA VAL A 83 -4.73 -31.50 -1.15
C VAL A 83 -4.95 -32.12 -2.53
N SER A 84 -4.72 -33.43 -2.68
CA SER A 84 -5.00 -34.18 -3.91
C SER A 84 -6.51 -34.42 -4.16
N LYS A 85 -7.37 -34.18 -3.15
CA LYS A 85 -8.83 -34.34 -3.23
C LYS A 85 -9.56 -33.04 -3.01
N PHE A 86 -9.02 -32.13 -2.23
CA PHE A 86 -9.54 -30.83 -1.91
C PHE A 86 -8.41 -29.82 -1.98
N GLY A 87 -8.34 -29.05 -3.06
CA GLY A 87 -7.29 -28.04 -3.27
C GLY A 87 -7.78 -26.63 -2.96
N TYR A 88 -6.94 -25.63 -3.26
CA TYR A 88 -7.31 -24.24 -3.02
C TYR A 88 -8.59 -23.80 -3.76
N HIS A 89 -8.76 -24.23 -5.00
CA HIS A 89 -9.94 -23.89 -5.81
C HIS A 89 -11.26 -24.41 -5.23
N ASP A 90 -11.19 -25.47 -4.40
CA ASP A 90 -12.37 -26.01 -3.72
C ASP A 90 -12.82 -25.15 -2.52
N LEU A 91 -12.00 -24.21 -2.07
CA LEU A 91 -12.38 -23.20 -1.08
C LEU A 91 -13.27 -22.09 -1.68
N ILE A 92 -13.22 -21.88 -3.01
CA ILE A 92 -13.97 -20.80 -3.68
C ILE A 92 -15.46 -20.83 -3.39
N PRO A 93 -16.17 -21.97 -3.47
CA PRO A 93 -17.59 -22.04 -3.13
C PRO A 93 -17.92 -21.74 -1.66
N LEU A 94 -16.92 -21.81 -0.77
CA LEU A 94 -17.06 -21.50 0.65
C LEU A 94 -16.89 -19.99 0.95
N PHE A 95 -16.32 -19.24 0.02
CA PHE A 95 -16.22 -17.79 0.08
C PHE A 95 -17.55 -17.17 -0.36
N LYS A 96 -18.50 -17.00 0.55
CA LYS A 96 -19.87 -16.58 0.24
C LYS A 96 -20.14 -15.09 0.39
N ALA A 97 -19.39 -14.40 1.23
CA ALA A 97 -19.55 -12.96 1.48
C ALA A 97 -21.00 -12.55 1.84
N GLU A 98 -21.71 -13.39 2.61
CA GLU A 98 -23.13 -13.22 2.90
C GLU A 98 -23.45 -12.00 3.76
N LYS A 99 -22.48 -11.49 4.53
CA LYS A 99 -22.59 -10.28 5.35
C LYS A 99 -21.92 -9.06 4.71
N PHE A 100 -21.41 -9.18 3.48
CA PHE A 100 -20.76 -8.07 2.80
C PHE A 100 -21.76 -6.98 2.44
N ASN A 101 -21.45 -5.76 2.87
CA ASN A 101 -22.20 -4.55 2.53
C ASN A 101 -21.21 -3.41 2.23
N ALA A 102 -21.03 -3.11 0.96
CA ALA A 102 -20.09 -2.09 0.49
C ALA A 102 -20.34 -0.70 1.12
N LYS A 103 -21.64 -0.31 1.26
CA LYS A 103 -22.01 0.98 1.86
C LYS A 103 -21.61 1.08 3.32
N GLU A 104 -21.83 0.04 4.09
CA GLU A 104 -21.44 0.00 5.52
C GLU A 104 -19.93 0.03 5.68
N TRP A 105 -19.21 -0.74 4.86
CA TRP A 105 -17.74 -0.77 4.89
C TRP A 105 -17.16 0.60 4.57
N VAL A 106 -17.55 1.19 3.45
CA VAL A 106 -17.03 2.51 3.05
C VAL A 106 -17.40 3.59 4.06
N SER A 107 -18.63 3.52 4.64
CA SER A 107 -19.03 4.44 5.71
C SER A 107 -18.18 4.30 6.96
N LEU A 108 -17.81 3.07 7.36
CA LEU A 108 -16.89 2.83 8.48
C LEU A 108 -15.51 3.43 8.19
N PHE A 109 -14.97 3.18 6.99
CA PHE A 109 -13.65 3.68 6.59
C PHE A 109 -13.62 5.22 6.47
N LYS A 110 -14.69 5.82 5.98
CA LYS A 110 -14.84 7.29 5.99
C LYS A 110 -14.90 7.86 7.41
N LYS A 111 -15.64 7.20 8.31
CA LYS A 111 -15.68 7.57 9.75
C LYS A 111 -14.31 7.41 10.42
N ALA A 112 -13.52 6.42 10.01
CA ALA A 112 -12.13 6.26 10.44
C ALA A 112 -11.20 7.37 9.95
N GLY A 113 -11.64 8.21 9.01
CA GLY A 113 -10.88 9.34 8.47
C GLY A 113 -10.18 9.06 7.14
N ALA A 114 -10.38 7.90 6.53
CA ALA A 114 -9.77 7.59 5.23
C ALA A 114 -10.21 8.58 4.14
N ARG A 115 -9.28 8.94 3.25
CA ARG A 115 -9.49 9.80 2.09
C ARG A 115 -9.50 9.02 0.78
N PHE A 116 -8.94 7.82 0.80
CA PHE A 116 -9.02 6.86 -0.30
C PHE A 116 -9.23 5.46 0.26
N VAL A 117 -10.01 4.66 -0.46
CA VAL A 117 -10.46 3.35 -0.01
C VAL A 117 -10.53 2.38 -1.19
N GLY A 118 -10.21 1.11 -0.97
CA GLY A 118 -10.46 0.08 -1.96
C GLY A 118 -9.98 -1.31 -1.58
N PRO A 119 -10.27 -2.30 -2.43
CA PRO A 119 -9.94 -3.70 -2.19
C PRO A 119 -8.54 -4.09 -2.67
N VAL A 120 -8.03 -5.19 -2.13
CA VAL A 120 -7.16 -6.06 -2.91
C VAL A 120 -8.02 -6.65 -4.04
N ALA A 121 -7.84 -6.14 -5.26
CA ALA A 121 -8.64 -6.56 -6.40
C ALA A 121 -8.32 -7.99 -6.83
N GLU A 122 -7.05 -8.36 -6.78
CA GLU A 122 -6.58 -9.74 -6.94
C GLU A 122 -5.30 -9.97 -6.15
N HIS A 123 -5.29 -10.97 -5.30
CA HIS A 123 -4.11 -11.41 -4.58
C HIS A 123 -3.28 -12.42 -5.40
N HIS A 124 -2.26 -13.05 -4.80
CA HIS A 124 -1.45 -14.08 -5.44
C HIS A 124 -2.20 -15.36 -5.78
N ASP A 125 -3.45 -15.49 -5.34
CA ASP A 125 -4.29 -16.66 -5.56
C ASP A 125 -4.94 -16.72 -6.95
N GLY A 126 -4.88 -15.62 -7.72
CA GLY A 126 -5.41 -15.55 -9.08
C GLY A 126 -6.93 -15.42 -9.17
N PHE A 127 -7.63 -15.27 -8.02
CA PHE A 127 -9.07 -15.09 -7.98
C PHE A 127 -9.44 -13.61 -8.09
N SER A 128 -10.06 -13.21 -9.20
CA SER A 128 -10.43 -11.82 -9.46
C SER A 128 -11.69 -11.42 -8.68
N MET A 129 -11.63 -10.34 -7.90
CA MET A 129 -12.74 -9.86 -7.07
C MET A 129 -13.76 -9.01 -7.85
N TRP A 130 -13.73 -9.05 -9.19
CA TRP A 130 -14.64 -8.34 -10.12
C TRP A 130 -15.11 -9.24 -11.26
N ASP A 131 -16.06 -8.76 -12.09
CA ASP A 131 -16.51 -9.42 -13.32
C ASP A 131 -15.42 -9.39 -14.40
N SER A 132 -14.40 -10.23 -14.24
CA SER A 132 -13.32 -10.37 -15.22
C SER A 132 -13.73 -11.25 -16.40
N LYS A 133 -13.33 -10.83 -17.60
CA LYS A 133 -13.42 -11.64 -18.82
C LYS A 133 -12.11 -12.35 -19.15
N CYS A 134 -11.02 -11.96 -18.48
CA CYS A 134 -9.71 -12.58 -18.64
C CYS A 134 -9.60 -13.94 -17.94
N THR A 135 -10.50 -14.25 -17.01
CA THR A 135 -10.51 -15.51 -16.26
C THR A 135 -11.93 -15.94 -15.90
N PRO A 136 -12.26 -17.24 -15.93
CA PRO A 136 -13.52 -17.74 -15.39
C PRO A 136 -13.56 -17.73 -13.85
N TRP A 137 -12.39 -17.61 -13.19
CA TRP A 137 -12.22 -17.62 -11.73
C TRP A 137 -12.38 -16.21 -11.16
N ASN A 138 -13.63 -15.79 -10.97
CA ASN A 138 -13.93 -14.46 -10.47
C ASN A 138 -15.17 -14.46 -9.56
N ALA A 139 -15.28 -13.40 -8.75
CA ALA A 139 -16.28 -13.25 -7.72
C ALA A 139 -17.74 -13.15 -8.23
N VAL A 140 -17.94 -12.82 -9.50
CA VAL A 140 -19.27 -12.80 -10.13
C VAL A 140 -19.71 -14.20 -10.55
N ASN A 141 -18.79 -14.98 -11.10
CA ASN A 141 -19.11 -16.33 -11.58
C ASN A 141 -19.18 -17.37 -10.44
N MET A 142 -18.39 -17.16 -9.38
CA MET A 142 -18.18 -18.14 -8.31
C MET A 142 -18.19 -17.48 -6.93
N GLY A 143 -18.22 -18.29 -5.89
CA GLY A 143 -18.15 -17.80 -4.51
C GLY A 143 -19.29 -16.82 -4.20
N PRO A 144 -19.00 -15.54 -3.93
CA PRO A 144 -19.99 -14.55 -3.50
C PRO A 144 -21.01 -14.18 -4.58
N LYS A 145 -20.73 -14.44 -5.85
CA LYS A 145 -21.55 -14.06 -7.01
C LYS A 145 -21.89 -12.57 -7.04
N LYS A 146 -20.88 -11.75 -6.75
CA LYS A 146 -20.97 -10.28 -6.66
C LYS A 146 -19.76 -9.64 -7.31
N ASP A 147 -19.94 -8.47 -7.91
CA ASP A 147 -18.84 -7.60 -8.36
C ASP A 147 -18.35 -6.75 -7.18
N ILE A 148 -17.47 -7.33 -6.36
CA ILE A 148 -16.96 -6.70 -5.14
C ILE A 148 -16.24 -5.39 -5.45
N VAL A 149 -15.36 -5.39 -6.46
CA VAL A 149 -14.62 -4.19 -6.87
C VAL A 149 -15.57 -3.11 -7.34
N GLY A 150 -16.56 -3.46 -8.15
CA GLY A 150 -17.56 -2.51 -8.66
C GLY A 150 -18.47 -1.95 -7.57
N GLU A 151 -18.92 -2.79 -6.62
CA GLU A 151 -19.74 -2.33 -5.49
C GLU A 151 -18.97 -1.35 -4.60
N ILE A 152 -17.72 -1.65 -4.26
CA ILE A 152 -16.85 -0.74 -3.47
C ILE A 152 -16.56 0.55 -4.26
N ALA A 153 -16.19 0.46 -5.54
CA ALA A 153 -15.92 1.63 -6.37
C ALA A 153 -17.10 2.61 -6.42
N ARG A 154 -18.32 2.08 -6.54
CA ARG A 154 -19.55 2.87 -6.53
C ARG A 154 -19.74 3.58 -5.18
N GLU A 155 -19.61 2.86 -4.07
CA GLU A 155 -19.84 3.42 -2.73
C GLU A 155 -18.74 4.42 -2.32
N VAL A 156 -17.50 4.19 -2.74
CA VAL A 156 -16.38 5.13 -2.53
C VAL A 156 -16.70 6.48 -3.21
N ARG A 157 -17.20 6.46 -4.45
CA ARG A 157 -17.61 7.68 -5.17
C ARG A 157 -18.84 8.32 -4.56
N ASN A 158 -19.84 7.54 -4.18
CA ASN A 158 -21.05 8.04 -3.51
C ASN A 158 -20.73 8.79 -2.20
N GLN A 159 -19.57 8.51 -1.61
CA GLN A 159 -19.14 9.13 -0.36
C GLN A 159 -17.98 10.13 -0.55
N ASP A 160 -17.70 10.57 -1.78
CA ASP A 160 -16.67 11.55 -2.14
C ASP A 160 -15.25 11.16 -1.69
N LEU A 161 -14.93 9.88 -1.79
CA LEU A 161 -13.60 9.35 -1.53
C LEU A 161 -12.88 9.01 -2.84
N LYS A 162 -11.56 8.91 -2.79
CA LYS A 162 -10.75 8.40 -3.89
C LYS A 162 -10.71 6.88 -3.86
N PHE A 163 -10.71 6.26 -5.04
CA PHE A 163 -10.76 4.81 -5.19
C PHE A 163 -9.38 4.23 -5.48
N ILE A 164 -8.93 3.30 -4.63
CA ILE A 164 -7.70 2.52 -4.83
C ILE A 164 -8.03 1.08 -5.19
N THR A 165 -7.24 0.49 -6.08
CA THR A 165 -7.20 -0.96 -6.30
C THR A 165 -5.77 -1.46 -6.12
N THR A 166 -5.59 -2.55 -5.38
CA THR A 166 -4.28 -3.14 -5.21
C THR A 166 -4.19 -4.48 -5.93
N PHE A 167 -3.02 -4.74 -6.52
CA PHE A 167 -2.76 -5.90 -7.34
C PHE A 167 -1.51 -6.65 -6.90
N HIS A 168 -1.69 -7.93 -6.59
CA HIS A 168 -0.62 -8.84 -6.19
C HIS A 168 -0.39 -9.95 -7.23
N HIS A 169 -1.14 -9.93 -8.32
CA HIS A 169 -1.22 -11.01 -9.29
C HIS A 169 0.03 -11.18 -10.19
N ALA A 170 0.98 -10.23 -10.18
CA ALA A 170 2.26 -10.43 -10.86
C ALA A 170 2.96 -11.71 -10.43
N ARG A 171 2.75 -12.13 -9.19
CA ARG A 171 3.33 -13.33 -8.60
C ARG A 171 2.54 -14.62 -8.85
N ASN A 172 1.37 -14.54 -9.42
CA ASN A 172 0.55 -15.72 -9.75
C ASN A 172 1.14 -16.56 -10.88
N PHE A 173 1.96 -15.98 -11.77
CA PHE A 173 2.53 -16.69 -12.89
C PHE A 173 3.49 -17.81 -12.46
N GLN A 174 3.26 -19.03 -12.97
CA GLN A 174 4.03 -20.23 -12.64
C GLN A 174 5.28 -20.39 -13.50
N ARG A 175 6.17 -19.42 -13.44
CA ARG A 175 7.41 -19.35 -14.23
C ARG A 175 8.35 -20.54 -14.04
N TYR A 176 8.29 -21.14 -12.86
CA TYR A 176 9.23 -22.16 -12.38
C TYR A 176 8.58 -23.54 -12.28
N SER A 177 7.58 -23.79 -13.13
CA SER A 177 7.08 -25.14 -13.35
C SER A 177 8.15 -26.05 -14.00
N ASP A 178 9.18 -25.46 -14.62
CA ASP A 178 10.34 -26.17 -15.13
C ASP A 178 11.34 -26.49 -14.00
N PRO A 179 11.52 -27.79 -13.68
CA PRO A 179 12.44 -28.21 -12.63
C PRO A 179 13.91 -27.83 -12.86
N ASP A 180 14.32 -27.65 -14.09
CA ASP A 180 15.72 -27.38 -14.45
C ASP A 180 16.07 -25.90 -14.29
N ILE A 181 15.16 -24.99 -14.60
CA ILE A 181 15.31 -23.57 -14.28
C ILE A 181 15.35 -23.36 -12.76
N LEU A 182 14.51 -24.06 -12.03
CA LEU A 182 14.49 -24.01 -10.56
C LEU A 182 15.80 -24.52 -9.95
N LYS A 183 16.39 -25.58 -10.49
CA LYS A 183 17.67 -26.14 -10.03
C LYS A 183 18.83 -25.15 -10.21
N ALA A 184 18.89 -24.46 -11.32
CA ALA A 184 20.00 -23.55 -11.64
C ALA A 184 20.05 -22.31 -10.72
N GLU A 185 18.91 -21.70 -10.45
CA GLU A 185 18.84 -20.45 -9.69
C GLU A 185 18.86 -20.64 -8.16
N LEU A 186 18.33 -21.74 -7.65
CA LEU A 186 18.12 -21.95 -6.23
C LEU A 186 19.05 -22.98 -5.60
N ALA A 187 19.86 -23.68 -6.40
CA ALA A 187 20.74 -24.73 -5.95
C ALA A 187 21.69 -24.33 -4.80
N LYS A 188 21.96 -23.05 -4.64
CA LYS A 188 22.93 -22.54 -3.65
C LYS A 188 22.32 -22.05 -2.33
N LYS A 189 20.99 -21.91 -2.20
CA LYS A 189 20.38 -21.18 -1.06
C LYS A 189 19.38 -21.95 -0.21
N LEU A 190 18.84 -23.09 -0.67
CA LEU A 190 17.81 -23.86 0.04
C LEU A 190 18.13 -25.35 0.05
N PRO A 191 17.68 -26.10 1.08
CA PRO A 191 17.68 -27.56 1.06
C PRO A 191 17.06 -28.11 -0.21
N ALA A 192 17.61 -29.21 -0.74
CA ALA A 192 17.23 -29.74 -2.06
C ALA A 192 15.71 -30.03 -2.19
N GLU A 193 15.10 -30.55 -1.11
CA GLU A 193 13.68 -30.86 -1.01
C GLU A 193 12.78 -29.63 -1.05
N ARG A 194 13.29 -28.45 -0.64
CA ARG A 194 12.53 -27.18 -0.62
C ARG A 194 12.74 -26.32 -1.86
N ARG A 195 13.84 -26.55 -2.60
CA ARG A 195 14.20 -25.71 -3.78
C ARG A 195 13.12 -25.71 -4.85
N ARG A 196 12.51 -26.88 -5.10
CA ARG A 196 11.48 -27.05 -6.12
C ARG A 196 10.17 -26.29 -5.84
N PHE A 197 9.96 -25.84 -4.59
CA PHE A 197 8.73 -25.16 -4.17
C PHE A 197 8.89 -23.65 -3.97
N TYR A 198 10.10 -23.14 -4.10
CA TYR A 198 10.42 -21.80 -3.60
C TYR A 198 9.71 -20.64 -4.30
N ARG A 199 9.51 -20.68 -5.61
CA ARG A 199 8.96 -19.55 -6.35
C ARG A 199 7.60 -19.78 -7.00
N SER A 200 7.06 -20.97 -6.91
CA SER A 200 5.74 -21.25 -7.43
C SER A 200 4.69 -21.25 -6.32
N HIS A 201 3.48 -20.84 -6.64
CA HIS A 201 2.39 -20.75 -5.68
C HIS A 201 1.49 -21.97 -5.68
N PHE A 202 1.54 -22.82 -6.71
CA PHE A 202 0.49 -23.80 -6.96
C PHE A 202 1.00 -25.15 -7.43
N PRO A 203 0.13 -26.18 -7.53
CA PRO A 203 0.42 -27.59 -7.43
C PRO A 203 1.04 -28.26 -8.67
N TYR A 204 1.62 -27.53 -9.60
CA TYR A 204 2.26 -28.11 -10.78
C TYR A 204 3.71 -28.53 -10.56
N TYR A 205 3.98 -29.08 -9.39
CA TYR A 205 5.27 -29.67 -9.08
C TYR A 205 5.25 -31.18 -9.26
N PRO A 206 6.37 -31.80 -9.62
CA PRO A 206 6.48 -33.25 -9.56
C PRO A 206 6.07 -33.75 -8.17
N GLY A 207 5.04 -34.60 -8.14
CA GLY A 207 4.53 -35.20 -6.90
C GLY A 207 3.44 -34.41 -6.17
N THR A 208 3.04 -33.24 -6.67
CA THR A 208 1.87 -32.52 -6.16
C THR A 208 0.81 -32.48 -7.26
N HIS A 209 -0.27 -33.17 -7.07
CA HIS A 209 -1.37 -33.22 -8.03
C HIS A 209 -2.46 -32.24 -7.62
N PRO A 210 -3.01 -31.42 -8.54
CA PRO A 210 -4.21 -30.67 -8.27
C PRO A 210 -5.37 -31.65 -8.01
N ALA A 211 -6.33 -31.25 -7.18
CA ALA A 211 -7.54 -32.04 -6.92
C ALA A 211 -8.45 -32.20 -8.14
N SER A 212 -8.13 -31.52 -9.22
CA SER A 212 -8.92 -31.50 -10.45
C SER A 212 -8.02 -31.40 -11.68
N ASN A 213 -8.42 -32.07 -12.77
CA ASN A 213 -7.82 -31.95 -14.09
C ASN A 213 -8.52 -30.90 -14.97
N ASP A 214 -9.35 -30.02 -14.41
CA ASP A 214 -10.02 -28.96 -15.17
C ASP A 214 -8.98 -28.04 -15.84
N PRO A 215 -8.95 -27.97 -17.17
CA PRO A 215 -8.01 -27.12 -17.89
C PRO A 215 -8.18 -25.62 -17.59
N LYS A 216 -9.33 -25.20 -17.02
CA LYS A 216 -9.57 -23.84 -16.59
C LYS A 216 -8.68 -23.44 -15.39
N LEU A 217 -8.15 -24.39 -14.64
CA LEU A 217 -7.20 -24.13 -13.54
C LEU A 217 -5.93 -23.42 -14.00
N GLN A 218 -5.56 -23.52 -15.28
CA GLN A 218 -4.44 -22.73 -15.83
C GLN A 218 -4.61 -21.21 -15.63
N TYR A 219 -5.86 -20.70 -15.64
CA TYR A 219 -6.15 -19.28 -15.42
C TYR A 219 -6.07 -18.87 -13.94
N LEU A 220 -6.40 -19.78 -13.03
CA LEU A 220 -6.30 -19.54 -11.59
C LEU A 220 -4.84 -19.65 -11.13
N TYR A 221 -4.14 -20.67 -11.59
CA TYR A 221 -2.79 -21.01 -11.14
C TYR A 221 -1.68 -20.42 -12.00
N GLY A 222 -2.01 -19.66 -13.03
CA GLY A 222 -1.03 -19.00 -13.91
C GLY A 222 -0.15 -19.97 -14.73
N ASN A 223 -0.58 -21.22 -14.93
CA ASN A 223 0.19 -22.23 -15.65
C ASN A 223 -0.10 -22.17 -17.16
N MET A 224 0.46 -21.16 -17.82
CA MET A 224 0.32 -20.95 -19.25
C MET A 224 1.57 -20.29 -19.84
N PRO A 225 1.72 -20.22 -21.21
CA PRO A 225 2.85 -19.55 -21.83
C PRO A 225 3.01 -18.11 -21.37
N ALA A 226 4.25 -17.69 -21.12
CA ALA A 226 4.58 -16.39 -20.53
C ALA A 226 3.99 -15.21 -21.31
N GLU A 227 4.12 -15.24 -22.66
CA GLU A 227 3.58 -14.17 -23.53
C GLU A 227 2.06 -14.02 -23.33
N LYS A 228 1.33 -15.14 -23.37
CA LYS A 228 -0.11 -15.16 -23.18
C LYS A 228 -0.48 -14.64 -21.78
N TRP A 229 0.23 -15.11 -20.75
CA TRP A 229 -0.03 -14.69 -19.38
C TRP A 229 0.20 -13.20 -19.17
N ASN A 230 1.34 -12.66 -19.62
CA ASN A 230 1.67 -11.25 -19.47
C ASN A 230 0.66 -10.34 -20.20
N ARG A 231 0.28 -10.68 -21.43
CA ARG A 231 -0.58 -9.85 -22.28
C ARG A 231 -2.07 -9.98 -21.93
N GLU A 232 -2.57 -11.22 -21.85
CA GLU A 232 -3.99 -11.47 -21.73
C GLU A 232 -4.46 -11.50 -20.28
N ILE A 233 -3.61 -11.99 -19.35
CA ILE A 233 -3.98 -12.12 -17.95
C ILE A 233 -3.50 -10.91 -17.15
N TRP A 234 -2.18 -10.71 -17.03
CA TRP A 234 -1.67 -9.63 -16.18
C TRP A 234 -2.12 -8.25 -16.67
N PHE A 235 -1.79 -7.90 -17.89
CA PHE A 235 -2.14 -6.60 -18.47
C PHE A 235 -3.64 -6.52 -18.83
N GLY A 236 -4.23 -7.63 -19.31
CA GLY A 236 -5.66 -7.70 -19.62
C GLY A 236 -6.53 -7.35 -18.42
N LYS A 237 -6.26 -7.93 -17.26
CA LYS A 237 -6.96 -7.66 -16.00
C LYS A 237 -6.82 -6.21 -15.55
N LEU A 238 -5.63 -5.62 -15.67
CA LEU A 238 -5.41 -4.20 -15.36
C LEU A 238 -6.25 -3.29 -16.26
N LYS A 239 -6.28 -3.57 -17.57
CA LYS A 239 -7.13 -2.82 -18.52
C LYS A 239 -8.62 -2.91 -18.15
N GLU A 240 -9.10 -4.10 -17.81
CA GLU A 240 -10.48 -4.27 -17.38
C GLU A 240 -10.83 -3.37 -16.19
N VAL A 241 -9.97 -3.36 -15.17
CA VAL A 241 -10.21 -2.55 -13.95
C VAL A 241 -10.12 -1.06 -14.25
N ILE A 242 -9.15 -0.63 -15.06
CA ILE A 242 -9.01 0.76 -15.51
C ILE A 242 -10.24 1.21 -16.28
N ASP A 243 -10.74 0.39 -17.20
CA ASP A 243 -11.85 0.77 -18.06
C ASP A 243 -13.21 0.73 -17.36
N LYS A 244 -13.43 -0.28 -16.50
CA LYS A 244 -14.72 -0.48 -15.81
C LYS A 244 -14.89 0.39 -14.56
N TYR A 245 -13.82 0.53 -13.77
CA TYR A 245 -13.94 1.10 -12.42
C TYR A 245 -13.13 2.36 -12.22
N GLU A 246 -12.30 2.77 -13.18
CA GLU A 246 -11.57 4.05 -13.18
C GLU A 246 -10.89 4.36 -11.83
N PRO A 247 -10.01 3.52 -11.31
CA PRO A 247 -9.34 3.78 -10.04
C PRO A 247 -8.56 5.10 -10.07
N ASP A 248 -8.47 5.78 -8.93
CA ASP A 248 -7.62 6.95 -8.74
C ASP A 248 -6.19 6.53 -8.39
N ILE A 249 -6.05 5.34 -7.77
CA ILE A 249 -4.76 4.75 -7.41
C ILE A 249 -4.74 3.30 -7.87
N ILE A 250 -3.66 2.91 -8.55
CA ILE A 250 -3.30 1.50 -8.76
C ILE A 250 -2.01 1.23 -8.00
N TRP A 251 -2.07 0.26 -7.11
CA TRP A 251 -1.00 -0.13 -6.23
C TRP A 251 -0.55 -1.56 -6.53
N PHE A 252 0.76 -1.78 -6.58
CA PHE A 252 1.36 -3.08 -6.84
C PHE A 252 2.14 -3.60 -5.66
N ASP A 253 1.92 -4.88 -5.35
CA ASP A 253 2.79 -5.63 -4.47
C ASP A 253 4.13 -5.97 -5.13
N SER A 254 5.05 -6.51 -4.34
CA SER A 254 6.36 -7.00 -4.78
C SER A 254 6.29 -7.92 -6.00
N TRP A 255 7.42 -8.08 -6.70
CA TRP A 255 7.62 -8.98 -7.85
C TRP A 255 7.06 -8.47 -9.18
N LEU A 256 6.80 -7.18 -9.27
CA LEU A 256 6.45 -6.57 -10.54
C LEU A 256 7.61 -6.61 -11.55
N ASP A 257 8.86 -6.72 -11.07
CA ASP A 257 10.06 -6.99 -11.88
C ASP A 257 10.02 -8.33 -12.61
N GLU A 258 9.18 -9.26 -12.16
CA GLU A 258 8.88 -10.52 -12.84
C GLU A 258 8.13 -10.31 -14.17
N ILE A 259 7.41 -9.21 -14.32
CA ILE A 259 6.74 -8.82 -15.55
C ILE A 259 7.76 -8.13 -16.48
N PRO A 260 7.92 -8.56 -17.74
CA PRO A 260 8.82 -7.89 -18.67
C PRO A 260 8.56 -6.38 -18.76
N GLU A 261 9.64 -5.60 -18.86
CA GLU A 261 9.60 -4.14 -18.83
C GLU A 261 8.62 -3.55 -19.85
N GLN A 262 8.54 -4.14 -21.03
CA GLN A 262 7.60 -3.73 -22.08
C GLN A 262 6.14 -3.67 -21.56
N TYR A 263 5.68 -4.72 -20.85
CA TYR A 263 4.30 -4.74 -20.34
C TYR A 263 4.07 -3.76 -19.21
N ARG A 264 5.09 -3.54 -18.37
CA ARG A 264 5.05 -2.54 -17.30
C ARG A 264 4.94 -1.12 -17.88
N TYR A 265 5.69 -0.84 -18.94
CA TYR A 265 5.59 0.41 -19.67
C TYR A 265 4.21 0.56 -20.34
N GLU A 266 3.75 -0.46 -21.10
CA GLU A 266 2.44 -0.45 -21.74
C GLU A 266 1.30 -0.20 -20.74
N PHE A 267 1.40 -0.75 -19.53
CA PHE A 267 0.47 -0.48 -18.46
C PHE A 267 0.50 1.00 -18.02
N CYS A 268 1.68 1.54 -17.76
CA CYS A 268 1.82 2.93 -17.33
C CYS A 268 1.29 3.89 -18.41
N ASP A 269 1.67 3.68 -19.68
CA ASP A 269 1.16 4.46 -20.81
C ASP A 269 -0.37 4.39 -20.90
N TYR A 270 -0.92 3.17 -20.85
CA TYR A 270 -2.36 2.97 -20.94
C TYR A 270 -3.12 3.69 -19.81
N TYR A 271 -2.68 3.53 -18.57
CA TYR A 271 -3.36 4.12 -17.42
C TYR A 271 -3.26 5.65 -17.43
N LEU A 272 -2.08 6.21 -17.68
CA LEU A 272 -1.87 7.65 -17.76
C LEU A 272 -2.62 8.28 -18.95
N ARG A 273 -2.66 7.61 -20.10
CA ARG A 273 -3.45 8.06 -21.26
C ARG A 273 -4.95 8.05 -20.95
N LYS A 274 -5.48 6.96 -20.36
CA LYS A 274 -6.88 6.87 -19.93
C LYS A 274 -7.25 7.94 -18.90
N SER A 275 -6.34 8.28 -18.01
CA SER A 275 -6.56 9.34 -17.02
C SER A 275 -6.68 10.71 -17.71
N LYS A 276 -5.82 11.01 -18.68
CA LYS A 276 -5.90 12.26 -19.48
C LYS A 276 -7.20 12.33 -20.28
N GLU A 277 -7.60 11.24 -20.97
CA GLU A 277 -8.87 11.16 -21.70
C GLU A 277 -10.09 11.50 -20.81
N ARG A 278 -10.02 11.16 -19.53
CA ARG A 278 -11.08 11.35 -18.54
C ARG A 278 -10.93 12.62 -17.70
N ASN A 279 -9.93 13.44 -18.00
CA ASN A 279 -9.55 14.61 -17.20
C ASN A 279 -9.40 14.27 -15.71
N LYS A 280 -8.68 13.20 -15.41
CA LYS A 280 -8.51 12.63 -14.09
C LYS A 280 -7.03 12.50 -13.73
N GLU A 281 -6.65 12.93 -12.54
CA GLU A 281 -5.31 12.70 -12.00
C GLU A 281 -5.26 11.38 -11.27
N VAL A 282 -4.26 10.57 -11.55
CA VAL A 282 -4.09 9.21 -11.00
C VAL A 282 -2.72 8.99 -10.40
N VAL A 283 -2.61 7.97 -9.54
CA VAL A 283 -1.35 7.57 -8.89
C VAL A 283 -1.05 6.11 -9.16
N ILE A 284 0.21 5.82 -9.44
CA ILE A 284 0.76 4.47 -9.51
C ILE A 284 1.68 4.30 -8.31
N VAL A 285 1.46 3.25 -7.51
CA VAL A 285 2.29 2.93 -6.34
C VAL A 285 2.99 1.60 -6.56
N ARG A 286 4.28 1.53 -6.23
CA ARG A 286 5.13 0.36 -6.39
C ARG A 286 5.94 0.05 -5.14
N LYS A 287 6.25 -1.21 -4.88
CA LYS A 287 7.05 -1.64 -3.72
C LYS A 287 8.55 -1.72 -3.98
N GLN A 288 8.96 -2.10 -5.16
CA GLN A 288 10.37 -2.31 -5.53
C GLN A 288 10.79 -1.35 -6.64
N ASN A 289 12.06 -1.40 -7.05
CA ASN A 289 12.56 -0.58 -8.16
C ASN A 289 12.15 -1.14 -9.54
N ASP A 290 10.90 -1.53 -9.67
CA ASP A 290 10.30 -2.18 -10.84
C ASP A 290 9.58 -1.19 -11.78
N LEU A 291 9.28 0.01 -11.29
CA LEU A 291 8.83 1.16 -12.09
C LEU A 291 9.70 2.38 -11.77
N PRO A 292 9.94 3.29 -12.74
CA PRO A 292 10.66 4.55 -12.47
C PRO A 292 9.90 5.45 -11.48
N LEU A 293 10.65 6.19 -10.66
CA LEU A 293 10.08 7.21 -9.76
C LEU A 293 9.40 8.36 -10.53
N SER A 294 9.78 8.56 -11.80
CA SER A 294 9.13 9.57 -12.66
C SER A 294 7.66 9.27 -12.97
N VAL A 295 7.19 8.04 -12.74
CA VAL A 295 5.80 7.63 -13.01
C VAL A 295 5.13 6.98 -11.81
N SER A 296 5.79 6.86 -10.67
CA SER A 296 5.28 6.10 -9.53
C SER A 296 5.68 6.67 -8.17
N VAL A 297 4.94 6.30 -7.14
CA VAL A 297 5.24 6.53 -5.73
C VAL A 297 5.84 5.26 -5.14
N GLU A 298 6.92 5.42 -4.36
CA GLU A 298 7.52 4.32 -3.61
C GLU A 298 6.66 3.94 -2.41
N ASN A 299 6.42 2.64 -2.23
CA ASN A 299 5.80 2.08 -1.03
C ASN A 299 6.82 1.30 -0.20
N LEU A 300 6.68 1.40 1.12
CA LEU A 300 7.48 0.69 2.12
C LEU A 300 6.54 -0.20 2.95
N GLU A 301 6.60 -1.52 2.77
CA GLU A 301 5.74 -2.42 3.53
C GLU A 301 6.14 -2.52 5.01
N ASN A 302 5.19 -2.30 5.93
CA ASN A 302 5.38 -2.38 7.38
C ASN A 302 6.68 -1.68 7.84
N SER A 303 6.99 -0.54 7.24
CA SER A 303 8.22 0.19 7.54
C SER A 303 8.11 1.67 7.19
N ARG A 304 9.07 2.47 7.60
CA ARG A 304 9.02 3.93 7.51
C ARG A 304 10.40 4.50 7.15
N LYS A 305 10.40 5.68 6.54
CA LYS A 305 11.64 6.46 6.40
C LYS A 305 12.10 6.92 7.78
N SER A 306 13.40 6.81 8.05
CA SER A 306 13.99 7.26 9.32
C SER A 306 14.06 8.78 9.43
N ASN A 307 14.07 9.48 8.30
CA ASN A 307 14.22 10.92 8.21
C ASN A 307 13.21 11.56 7.26
N LEU A 308 13.17 12.90 7.28
CA LEU A 308 12.42 13.69 6.30
C LEU A 308 12.83 13.31 4.87
N HIS A 309 11.84 12.99 4.04
CA HIS A 309 12.08 12.60 2.65
C HIS A 309 11.60 13.68 1.68
N PRO A 310 12.40 14.07 0.68
CA PRO A 310 12.08 15.17 -0.23
C PRO A 310 10.91 14.86 -1.18
N VAL A 311 10.71 13.58 -1.52
CA VAL A 311 9.64 13.11 -2.40
C VAL A 311 8.59 12.40 -1.56
N VAL A 312 7.31 12.54 -1.94
CA VAL A 312 6.22 11.82 -1.29
C VAL A 312 6.41 10.31 -1.46
N TRP A 313 6.13 9.57 -0.42
CA TRP A 313 6.21 8.11 -0.36
C TRP A 313 4.98 7.56 0.36
N GLU A 314 4.73 6.28 0.22
CA GLU A 314 3.64 5.59 0.91
C GLU A 314 4.21 4.46 1.77
N THR A 315 3.48 4.08 2.80
CA THR A 315 3.67 2.82 3.50
C THR A 315 2.33 2.14 3.69
N ASP A 316 2.31 0.84 3.42
CA ASP A 316 1.18 0.02 3.83
C ASP A 316 1.48 -0.66 5.16
N GLU A 317 0.49 -0.58 6.05
CA GLU A 317 0.51 -1.13 7.40
C GLU A 317 -0.80 -1.87 7.66
N THR A 318 -0.83 -2.78 8.64
CA THR A 318 -2.06 -3.49 9.00
C THR A 318 -2.53 -3.15 10.41
N VAL A 319 -3.85 -3.19 10.63
CA VAL A 319 -4.47 -3.00 11.95
C VAL A 319 -4.04 -4.06 12.96
N SER A 320 -3.33 -5.10 12.53
CA SER A 320 -2.98 -6.27 13.34
C SER A 320 -1.48 -6.52 13.42
N TYR A 321 -1.08 -7.26 14.45
CA TYR A 321 0.24 -7.89 14.53
C TYR A 321 0.19 -9.25 13.81
N GLY A 322 0.73 -9.39 12.62
CA GLY A 322 0.82 -10.68 11.94
C GLY A 322 0.25 -10.70 10.54
N SER A 323 -0.83 -11.43 10.31
CA SER A 323 -1.42 -11.63 8.98
C SER A 323 -2.08 -10.36 8.43
N TRP A 324 -2.04 -10.23 7.10
CA TRP A 324 -2.80 -9.21 6.37
C TRP A 324 -4.28 -9.60 6.24
N SER A 325 -4.58 -10.89 6.15
CA SER A 325 -5.96 -11.40 6.15
C SER A 325 -6.42 -11.80 7.56
N TYR A 326 -7.71 -11.96 7.72
CA TYR A 326 -8.27 -12.41 8.99
C TYR A 326 -7.83 -13.83 9.33
N THR A 327 -7.44 -14.01 10.59
CA THR A 327 -7.20 -15.32 11.24
C THR A 327 -7.86 -15.31 12.62
N THR A 328 -8.20 -16.51 13.14
CA THR A 328 -8.91 -16.63 14.43
C THR A 328 -8.11 -16.14 15.64
N ASP A 329 -6.79 -16.11 15.52
CA ASP A 329 -5.84 -15.67 16.55
C ASP A 329 -5.26 -14.27 16.29
N LEU A 330 -5.84 -13.51 15.36
CA LEU A 330 -5.35 -12.20 14.95
C LEU A 330 -5.36 -11.21 16.14
N LYS A 331 -4.20 -10.64 16.44
CA LYS A 331 -4.07 -9.62 17.49
C LYS A 331 -4.13 -8.23 16.89
N ILE A 332 -5.07 -7.43 17.35
CA ILE A 332 -5.28 -6.06 16.83
C ILE A 332 -4.38 -5.08 17.57
N LYS A 333 -3.73 -4.16 16.82
CA LYS A 333 -2.90 -3.08 17.36
C LYS A 333 -3.77 -2.05 18.08
N PRO A 334 -3.30 -1.48 19.21
CA PRO A 334 -3.99 -0.36 19.84
C PRO A 334 -4.09 0.85 18.90
N SER A 335 -5.20 1.56 18.92
CA SER A 335 -5.41 2.78 18.13
C SER A 335 -4.32 3.84 18.36
N LYS A 336 -3.84 3.99 19.59
CA LYS A 336 -2.71 4.87 19.95
C LYS A 336 -1.46 4.56 19.12
N HIS A 337 -1.15 3.27 18.94
CA HIS A 337 0.01 2.85 18.14
C HIS A 337 -0.13 3.28 16.67
N LEU A 338 -1.28 3.00 16.06
CA LEU A 338 -1.57 3.37 14.67
C LEU A 338 -1.65 4.89 14.44
N ILE A 339 -2.13 5.64 15.45
CA ILE A 339 -2.11 7.12 15.43
C ILE A 339 -0.66 7.62 15.44
N HIS A 340 0.20 7.06 16.28
CA HIS A 340 1.62 7.42 16.32
C HIS A 340 2.32 7.11 15.00
N GLU A 341 2.02 5.96 14.39
CA GLU A 341 2.51 5.62 13.06
C GLU A 341 2.08 6.64 12.01
N LEU A 342 0.79 7.00 11.97
CA LEU A 342 0.26 8.01 11.05
C LEU A 342 0.97 9.36 11.23
N ILE A 343 1.12 9.82 12.47
CA ILE A 343 1.79 11.09 12.78
C ILE A 343 3.24 11.07 12.27
N ASP A 344 3.99 10.02 12.58
CA ASP A 344 5.38 9.89 12.18
C ASP A 344 5.55 9.85 10.66
N ILE A 345 4.76 9.04 9.98
CA ILE A 345 4.74 8.91 8.53
C ILE A 345 4.48 10.27 7.87
N VAL A 346 3.42 10.97 8.29
CA VAL A 346 3.03 12.27 7.71
C VAL A 346 4.09 13.34 7.95
N SER A 347 4.70 13.38 9.12
CA SER A 347 5.77 14.34 9.44
C SER A 347 7.00 14.20 8.53
N LYS A 348 7.22 13.01 7.97
CA LYS A 348 8.34 12.67 7.07
C LYS A 348 7.97 12.68 5.58
N ASN A 349 6.85 13.32 5.21
CA ASN A 349 6.31 13.40 3.85
C ASN A 349 5.66 12.11 3.35
N GLY A 350 5.21 11.24 4.22
CA GLY A 350 4.59 9.97 3.88
C GLY A 350 3.06 10.03 3.80
N VAL A 351 2.49 8.97 3.24
CA VAL A 351 1.06 8.64 3.19
C VAL A 351 0.89 7.25 3.79
N LEU A 352 -0.10 7.05 4.65
CA LEU A 352 -0.41 5.76 5.25
C LEU A 352 -1.55 5.07 4.50
N LEU A 353 -1.35 3.83 4.08
CA LEU A 353 -2.37 2.91 3.60
C LEU A 353 -2.58 1.80 4.65
N LEU A 354 -3.69 1.87 5.38
CA LEU A 354 -3.98 0.94 6.48
C LEU A 354 -4.83 -0.24 6.02
N ASN A 355 -4.33 -1.45 6.23
CA ASN A 355 -5.05 -2.68 5.91
C ASN A 355 -6.03 -3.08 6.99
N VAL A 356 -7.22 -3.51 6.58
CA VAL A 356 -8.26 -4.15 7.39
C VAL A 356 -8.43 -5.59 6.94
N SER A 357 -8.79 -6.48 7.86
CA SER A 357 -8.85 -7.93 7.63
C SER A 357 -10.27 -8.47 7.90
N PRO A 358 -11.20 -8.38 6.94
CA PRO A 358 -12.55 -8.92 7.11
C PRO A 358 -12.56 -10.45 7.11
N ARG A 359 -13.55 -11.04 7.80
CA ARG A 359 -13.85 -12.47 7.72
C ARG A 359 -14.38 -12.85 6.34
N ALA A 360 -14.26 -14.12 5.96
CA ALA A 360 -14.78 -14.62 4.68
C ALA A 360 -16.27 -14.31 4.46
N SER A 361 -17.06 -14.24 5.54
CA SER A 361 -18.47 -13.83 5.49
C SER A 361 -18.69 -12.39 5.02
N GLY A 362 -17.67 -11.53 5.05
CA GLY A 362 -17.80 -10.10 4.81
C GLY A 362 -18.06 -9.28 6.08
N GLU A 363 -17.90 -9.88 7.26
CA GLU A 363 -17.97 -9.16 8.53
C GLU A 363 -16.61 -8.55 8.85
N ILE A 364 -16.56 -7.26 9.15
CA ILE A 364 -15.38 -6.62 9.77
C ILE A 364 -15.50 -6.86 11.27
N PRO A 365 -14.53 -7.55 11.92
CA PRO A 365 -14.59 -7.84 13.35
C PRO A 365 -14.72 -6.60 14.23
N ALA A 366 -15.45 -6.73 15.35
CA ALA A 366 -15.81 -5.61 16.21
C ALA A 366 -14.58 -4.91 16.82
N ASP A 367 -13.51 -5.64 17.10
CA ASP A 367 -12.24 -5.09 17.60
C ASP A 367 -11.54 -4.22 16.56
N GLN A 368 -11.55 -4.62 15.29
CA GLN A 368 -11.03 -3.79 14.18
C GLN A 368 -11.91 -2.55 13.98
N GLN A 369 -13.25 -2.71 13.99
CA GLN A 369 -14.17 -1.56 13.91
C GLN A 369 -13.92 -0.55 15.03
N LYS A 370 -13.71 -1.02 16.26
CA LYS A 370 -13.40 -0.16 17.41
C LYS A 370 -12.16 0.68 17.18
N VAL A 371 -11.06 0.04 16.78
CA VAL A 371 -9.78 0.74 16.52
C VAL A 371 -9.92 1.78 15.40
N LEU A 372 -10.62 1.45 14.32
CA LEU A 372 -10.89 2.37 13.22
C LEU A 372 -11.69 3.60 13.67
N LEU A 373 -12.72 3.40 14.49
CA LEU A 373 -13.53 4.50 15.01
C LEU A 373 -12.75 5.37 16.00
N GLU A 374 -11.88 4.79 16.83
CA GLU A 374 -11.00 5.54 17.73
C GLU A 374 -9.99 6.42 16.95
N ILE A 375 -9.42 5.91 15.84
CA ILE A 375 -8.59 6.70 14.93
C ILE A 375 -9.42 7.84 14.33
N GLY A 376 -10.65 7.56 13.90
CA GLY A 376 -11.57 8.55 13.35
C GLY A 376 -11.92 9.68 14.32
N GLU A 377 -12.22 9.37 15.58
CA GLU A 377 -12.48 10.39 16.61
C GLU A 377 -11.24 11.25 16.88
N TRP A 378 -10.05 10.67 16.89
CA TRP A 378 -8.81 11.43 17.01
C TRP A 378 -8.60 12.36 15.81
N LEU A 379 -8.81 11.86 14.58
CA LEU A 379 -8.68 12.64 13.35
C LEU A 379 -9.75 13.74 13.21
N LYS A 380 -10.94 13.53 13.74
CA LYS A 380 -11.99 14.56 13.77
C LYS A 380 -11.54 15.79 14.57
N GLN A 381 -10.80 15.58 15.64
CA GLN A 381 -10.25 16.67 16.46
C GLN A 381 -8.95 17.23 15.89
N ASN A 382 -8.03 16.37 15.43
CA ASN A 382 -6.64 16.70 15.14
C ASN A 382 -6.29 16.67 13.65
N GLY A 383 -7.23 16.31 12.78
CA GLY A 383 -6.99 16.09 11.34
C GLY A 383 -6.48 17.33 10.60
N GLU A 384 -6.68 18.54 11.15
CA GLU A 384 -6.10 19.77 10.60
C GLU A 384 -4.56 19.73 10.58
N ALA A 385 -3.95 19.04 11.55
CA ALA A 385 -2.50 18.85 11.64
C ALA A 385 -1.98 17.69 10.76
N ILE A 386 -2.88 16.92 10.13
CA ILE A 386 -2.57 15.76 9.29
C ILE A 386 -2.86 16.07 7.82
N TYR A 387 -4.14 16.34 7.47
CA TYR A 387 -4.58 16.52 6.09
C TYR A 387 -4.14 17.85 5.50
N ASN A 388 -3.82 17.85 4.20
CA ASN A 388 -3.39 19.05 3.47
C ASN A 388 -2.14 19.71 4.07
N THR A 389 -1.32 18.93 4.80
CA THR A 389 -0.06 19.40 5.37
C THR A 389 1.13 19.00 4.51
N ARG A 390 2.23 19.68 4.76
CA ARG A 390 3.56 19.36 4.21
C ARG A 390 4.53 19.25 5.39
N PRO A 391 5.67 18.60 5.19
CA PRO A 391 6.72 18.62 6.21
C PRO A 391 7.16 20.04 6.56
N TRP A 392 7.53 20.23 7.80
CA TRP A 392 8.30 21.41 8.18
C TRP A 392 9.77 21.21 7.79
N TYR A 393 10.68 22.13 8.11
CA TYR A 393 12.11 21.98 7.79
C TYR A 393 12.77 20.79 8.50
N THR A 394 12.17 20.29 9.59
CA THR A 394 12.51 19.03 10.28
C THR A 394 11.23 18.27 10.59
N TYR A 395 11.30 16.94 10.60
CA TYR A 395 10.13 16.11 10.89
C TYR A 395 9.76 16.05 12.38
N GLY A 396 10.71 16.33 13.26
CA GLY A 396 10.50 16.21 14.70
C GLY A 396 11.76 16.38 15.52
N GLU A 397 11.59 16.24 16.83
CA GLU A 397 12.67 16.15 17.81
C GLU A 397 12.29 15.19 18.94
N GLY A 398 13.28 14.66 19.64
CA GLY A 398 13.11 13.75 20.77
C GLY A 398 14.20 12.68 20.85
N PRO A 399 14.18 11.90 21.95
CA PRO A 399 15.19 10.87 22.19
C PRO A 399 14.98 9.59 21.38
N THR A 400 13.73 9.27 20.99
CA THR A 400 13.42 8.01 20.33
C THR A 400 13.99 7.97 18.91
N LYS A 401 14.81 6.96 18.65
CA LYS A 401 15.41 6.70 17.35
C LYS A 401 14.62 5.61 16.64
N GLU A 402 14.17 5.93 15.45
CA GLU A 402 13.50 4.95 14.60
C GLU A 402 14.51 4.18 13.76
N PRO A 403 14.28 2.85 13.56
CA PRO A 403 15.09 2.08 12.65
C PRO A 403 14.90 2.58 11.21
N GLU A 404 15.89 2.36 10.35
CA GLU A 404 15.70 2.55 8.92
C GLU A 404 14.69 1.53 8.37
N GLY A 405 13.82 2.03 7.48
CA GLY A 405 12.69 1.25 6.97
C GLY A 405 13.11 0.06 6.14
N SER A 406 12.71 -1.12 6.59
CA SER A 406 12.66 -2.36 5.79
C SER A 406 11.74 -3.36 6.49
N LEU A 407 11.14 -4.27 5.73
CA LEU A 407 10.35 -5.39 6.24
C LEU A 407 11.05 -6.19 7.36
N LYS A 408 12.38 -6.28 7.32
CA LYS A 408 13.17 -6.97 8.35
C LYS A 408 13.10 -6.30 9.71
N ASN A 409 12.73 -5.03 9.76
CA ASN A 409 12.63 -4.23 10.98
C ASN A 409 11.20 -4.14 11.55
N ARG A 410 10.22 -4.83 10.95
CA ARG A 410 8.81 -4.78 11.38
C ARG A 410 8.65 -4.93 12.91
N LYS A 411 9.28 -5.95 13.50
CA LYS A 411 9.20 -6.16 14.95
C LYS A 411 9.72 -4.99 15.77
N LEU A 412 10.73 -4.27 15.26
CA LEU A 412 11.25 -3.06 15.92
C LEU A 412 10.25 -1.92 15.82
N PHE A 413 9.58 -1.74 14.67
CA PHE A 413 8.52 -0.74 14.52
C PHE A 413 7.31 -1.05 15.41
N ASP A 414 6.88 -2.31 15.45
CA ASP A 414 5.76 -2.78 16.28
C ASP A 414 6.02 -2.61 17.79
N SER A 415 7.29 -2.61 18.22
CA SER A 415 7.70 -2.43 19.61
C SER A 415 8.12 -1.00 19.97
N LEU A 416 8.04 -0.06 19.03
CA LEU A 416 8.50 1.30 19.22
C LEU A 416 7.55 2.06 20.17
N GLU A 417 8.10 2.56 21.28
CA GLU A 417 7.37 3.41 22.20
C GLU A 417 7.98 4.81 22.24
N TYR A 418 7.12 5.80 22.09
CA TYR A 418 7.51 7.20 22.21
C TYR A 418 7.36 7.71 23.63
N THR A 419 8.18 8.68 23.97
CA THR A 419 8.19 9.35 25.27
C THR A 419 7.48 10.71 25.21
N SER A 420 7.26 11.32 26.35
CA SER A 420 6.77 12.70 26.45
C SER A 420 7.73 13.76 25.90
N LEU A 421 8.94 13.37 25.52
CA LEU A 421 9.95 14.25 24.93
C LEU A 421 10.04 14.09 23.39
N ASP A 422 9.21 13.23 22.80
CA ASP A 422 9.17 13.03 21.36
C ASP A 422 8.06 13.88 20.74
N TYR A 423 8.43 14.66 19.73
CA TYR A 423 7.54 15.56 19.00
C TYR A 423 7.67 15.32 17.49
N ARG A 424 6.58 15.53 16.77
CA ARG A 424 6.56 15.53 15.30
C ARG A 424 5.99 16.87 14.82
N PHE A 425 6.44 17.26 13.62
CA PHE A 425 6.06 18.55 13.04
C PHE A 425 5.45 18.38 11.65
N THR A 426 4.37 19.10 11.42
CA THR A 426 3.79 19.29 10.09
C THR A 426 3.52 20.78 9.87
N ARG A 427 3.29 21.20 8.61
CA ARG A 427 3.06 22.58 8.27
C ARG A 427 1.92 22.73 7.27
N LYS A 428 1.10 23.77 7.43
CA LYS A 428 0.10 24.21 6.47
C LYS A 428 0.12 25.73 6.37
N GLY A 429 0.54 26.25 5.21
CA GLY A 429 0.77 27.70 5.07
C GLY A 429 1.75 28.20 6.12
N ASN A 430 1.35 29.20 6.90
CA ASN A 430 2.13 29.80 7.97
C ASN A 430 1.94 29.13 9.34
N THR A 431 1.24 28.02 9.39
CA THR A 431 0.97 27.28 10.63
C THR A 431 1.86 26.06 10.73
N VAL A 432 2.58 25.93 11.85
CA VAL A 432 3.33 24.72 12.22
C VAL A 432 2.58 24.00 13.30
N TYR A 433 2.28 22.73 13.09
CA TYR A 433 1.65 21.85 14.07
C TYR A 433 2.74 21.08 14.82
N VAL A 434 2.63 21.05 16.13
CA VAL A 434 3.47 20.28 17.03
C VAL A 434 2.64 19.13 17.59
N LEU A 435 2.96 17.91 17.20
CA LEU A 435 2.27 16.70 17.64
C LEU A 435 3.11 16.02 18.70
N THR A 436 2.59 15.86 19.90
CA THR A 436 3.28 15.16 20.99
C THR A 436 3.08 13.66 20.83
N MET A 437 4.15 12.88 21.00
CA MET A 437 4.11 11.43 20.79
C MET A 437 3.94 10.65 22.09
N GLY A 438 4.10 11.30 23.25
CA GLY A 438 3.89 10.71 24.57
C GLY A 438 2.95 11.54 25.44
N GLU A 439 2.54 10.98 26.57
CA GLU A 439 1.66 11.65 27.53
C GLU A 439 2.38 12.80 28.23
N LEU A 440 1.70 13.94 28.35
CA LEU A 440 2.19 15.13 29.02
C LEU A 440 1.44 15.35 30.31
N ASN A 441 2.17 15.70 31.38
CA ASN A 441 1.57 16.09 32.65
C ASN A 441 1.19 17.58 32.63
N VAL A 442 0.02 17.91 33.14
CA VAL A 442 -0.44 19.28 33.33
C VAL A 442 0.55 20.09 34.14
N GLY A 443 0.82 21.33 33.72
CA GLY A 443 1.75 22.23 34.39
C GLY A 443 3.22 22.02 34.02
N THR A 444 3.57 20.95 33.30
CA THR A 444 4.95 20.75 32.78
C THR A 444 5.29 21.78 31.73
N ASN A 445 6.56 22.19 31.68
CA ASN A 445 7.10 22.98 30.58
C ASN A 445 7.76 22.03 29.56
N ILE A 446 7.35 22.11 28.30
CA ILE A 446 8.03 21.47 27.17
C ILE A 446 8.92 22.47 26.46
N LEU A 447 10.13 22.08 26.09
CA LEU A 447 11.09 22.90 25.35
C LEU A 447 11.27 22.34 23.95
N LEU A 448 10.90 23.11 22.94
CA LEU A 448 11.02 22.78 21.53
C LEU A 448 12.23 23.52 20.93
N LYS A 449 13.37 22.83 20.86
CA LYS A 449 14.65 23.38 20.41
C LYS A 449 14.67 23.70 18.92
N SER A 450 13.87 22.97 18.13
CA SER A 450 13.76 23.17 16.69
C SER A 450 13.32 24.58 16.29
N PHE A 451 12.69 25.35 17.17
CA PHE A 451 12.24 26.72 16.89
C PHE A 451 13.35 27.78 16.91
N VAL A 452 14.58 27.44 17.32
CA VAL A 452 15.76 28.33 17.28
C VAL A 452 16.96 27.70 16.56
N SER A 453 16.69 26.71 15.70
CA SER A 453 17.75 26.02 14.98
C SER A 453 18.47 26.94 13.99
N LYS A 454 19.79 26.80 13.89
CA LYS A 454 20.63 27.47 12.86
C LYS A 454 20.28 27.03 11.42
N GLN A 455 19.54 25.94 11.26
CA GLN A 455 19.06 25.50 9.94
C GLN A 455 17.89 26.35 9.42
N MET A 456 17.28 27.15 10.28
CA MET A 456 16.26 28.11 9.88
C MET A 456 16.92 29.41 9.42
N ALA A 457 16.41 29.98 8.31
CA ALA A 457 16.92 31.27 7.81
C ALA A 457 16.69 32.40 8.80
N GLU A 458 15.57 32.36 9.53
CA GLU A 458 15.20 33.33 10.56
C GLU A 458 14.45 32.62 11.70
N VAL A 459 14.60 33.13 12.93
CA VAL A 459 13.79 32.68 14.07
C VAL A 459 12.35 33.13 13.85
N PRO A 460 11.38 32.19 13.87
CA PRO A 460 10.01 32.53 13.57
C PRO A 460 9.40 33.45 14.61
N LYS A 461 8.69 34.49 14.15
CA LYS A 461 7.82 35.30 15.02
C LYS A 461 6.54 34.54 15.31
N ILE A 462 6.42 33.96 16.50
CA ILE A 462 5.20 33.29 16.94
C ILE A 462 4.19 34.35 17.38
N GLN A 463 2.99 34.32 16.79
CA GLN A 463 1.91 35.23 17.15
C GLN A 463 0.97 34.64 18.20
N ARG A 464 0.70 33.35 18.08
CA ARG A 464 -0.25 32.64 18.93
C ARG A 464 0.10 31.16 19.02
N VAL A 465 -0.14 30.58 20.18
CA VAL A 465 -0.12 29.14 20.41
C VAL A 465 -1.49 28.71 20.93
N THR A 466 -2.06 27.70 20.30
CA THR A 466 -3.38 27.12 20.66
C THR A 466 -3.29 25.60 20.64
N ILE A 467 -4.29 24.94 21.21
CA ILE A 467 -4.43 23.48 21.15
C ILE A 467 -5.64 23.14 20.30
N LEU A 468 -5.48 22.24 19.33
CA LEU A 468 -6.61 21.78 18.52
C LEU A 468 -7.69 21.14 19.43
N GLY A 469 -8.94 21.49 19.15
CA GLY A 469 -10.08 21.00 19.93
C GLY A 469 -10.21 21.59 21.34
N SER A 470 -9.44 22.64 21.69
CA SER A 470 -9.52 23.31 22.98
C SER A 470 -9.60 24.83 22.85
N THR A 471 -10.36 25.46 23.73
CA THR A 471 -10.43 26.92 23.89
C THR A 471 -9.47 27.45 24.97
N LYS A 472 -8.73 26.55 25.64
CA LYS A 472 -7.80 26.93 26.71
C LYS A 472 -6.58 27.65 26.13
N THR A 473 -6.17 28.71 26.85
CA THR A 473 -4.95 29.47 26.50
C THR A 473 -3.72 28.67 26.89
N VAL A 474 -2.74 28.64 25.97
CA VAL A 474 -1.43 28.07 26.23
C VAL A 474 -0.47 29.19 26.63
N ASN A 475 0.12 29.10 27.79
CA ASN A 475 1.23 29.99 28.18
C ASN A 475 2.50 29.56 27.47
N TRP A 476 3.14 30.49 26.78
CA TRP A 476 4.34 30.23 26.03
C TRP A 476 5.33 31.39 26.10
N LYS A 477 6.60 31.07 25.90
CA LYS A 477 7.65 32.07 25.69
C LYS A 477 8.70 31.52 24.73
N MET A 478 9.32 32.44 23.98
CA MET A 478 10.49 32.15 23.15
C MET A 478 11.74 32.68 23.87
N ASP A 479 12.77 31.86 23.96
CA ASP A 479 14.10 32.31 24.42
C ASP A 479 15.21 31.73 23.49
N ARG A 480 16.47 31.96 23.85
CA ARG A 480 17.63 31.49 23.10
C ARG A 480 17.74 29.97 22.97
N ASN A 481 17.01 29.20 23.78
CA ASN A 481 17.06 27.76 23.83
C ASN A 481 15.92 27.11 23.02
N GLY A 482 14.86 27.84 22.73
CA GLY A 482 13.70 27.33 21.99
C GLY A 482 12.36 27.95 22.37
N LEU A 483 11.31 27.34 21.87
CA LEU A 483 9.93 27.63 22.27
C LEU A 483 9.58 26.81 23.51
N ILE A 484 9.20 27.49 24.58
CA ILE A 484 8.75 26.87 25.82
C ILE A 484 7.23 27.00 25.89
N LEU A 485 6.54 25.86 26.09
CA LEU A 485 5.10 25.78 26.25
C LEU A 485 4.79 25.21 27.62
N ASN A 486 3.86 25.84 28.36
CA ASN A 486 3.31 25.26 29.59
C ASN A 486 2.06 24.44 29.23
N VAL A 487 2.06 23.17 29.62
CA VAL A 487 0.97 22.22 29.33
C VAL A 487 -0.27 22.57 30.16
N PRO A 488 -1.37 23.06 29.58
CA PRO A 488 -2.60 23.32 30.34
C PRO A 488 -3.34 22.00 30.58
N GLU A 489 -4.38 22.05 31.41
CA GLU A 489 -5.30 20.95 31.59
C GLU A 489 -6.07 20.66 30.29
N ILE A 490 -6.03 19.42 29.81
CA ILE A 490 -6.59 19.00 28.50
C ILE A 490 -7.53 17.82 28.72
N PRO A 491 -8.71 17.81 28.07
CA PRO A 491 -9.71 16.76 28.31
C PRO A 491 -9.35 15.39 27.73
N ASN A 492 -8.43 15.28 26.75
CA ASN A 492 -8.06 14.04 26.08
C ASN A 492 -6.56 13.78 26.11
N LYS A 493 -6.17 12.55 26.52
CA LYS A 493 -4.77 12.15 26.77
C LYS A 493 -4.01 11.58 25.56
N VAL A 494 -4.66 11.35 24.42
CA VAL A 494 -3.99 10.75 23.25
C VAL A 494 -3.42 11.85 22.37
N SER A 495 -2.11 11.87 22.20
CA SER A 495 -1.31 12.73 21.32
C SER A 495 -1.91 14.12 21.06
N ILE A 496 -1.45 15.10 21.85
CA ILE A 496 -1.97 16.46 21.82
C ILE A 496 -1.32 17.21 20.67
N VAL A 497 -2.10 17.94 19.90
CA VAL A 497 -1.59 18.81 18.83
C VAL A 497 -1.60 20.25 19.32
N TYR A 498 -0.42 20.84 19.44
CA TYR A 498 -0.27 22.27 19.65
C TYR A 498 -0.20 22.97 18.30
N LEU A 499 -1.06 23.93 18.09
CA LEU A 499 -1.04 24.78 16.92
C LEU A 499 -0.17 26.00 17.22
N SER A 500 0.94 26.14 16.50
CA SER A 500 1.74 27.36 16.52
C SER A 500 1.47 28.16 15.26
N LEU A 501 0.86 29.34 15.38
CA LEU A 501 0.76 30.28 14.29
C LEU A 501 2.07 31.06 14.20
N LEU A 502 2.87 30.72 13.21
CA LEU A 502 4.08 31.45 12.85
C LEU A 502 3.75 32.44 11.75
N HIS A 503 3.98 33.72 11.96
CA HIS A 503 4.21 34.63 10.84
C HIS A 503 5.66 34.41 10.41
N ILE A 504 5.89 33.52 9.46
CA ILE A 504 7.13 33.53 8.69
C ILE A 504 6.88 34.55 7.59
N SER A 505 7.54 35.71 7.65
CA SER A 505 7.76 36.51 6.45
C SER A 505 8.35 35.56 5.41
N GLU A 506 7.74 35.46 4.21
CA GLU A 506 8.23 34.57 3.15
C GLU A 506 9.76 34.74 3.04
N PRO A 507 10.54 33.65 3.13
CA PRO A 507 11.92 33.73 2.72
C PRO A 507 11.87 34.11 1.24
N THR A 508 12.45 35.25 0.88
CA THR A 508 12.75 35.60 -0.51
C THR A 508 13.21 34.33 -1.21
N ARG A 509 12.45 33.94 -2.26
CA ARG A 509 12.68 32.74 -3.08
C ARG A 509 14.18 32.57 -3.32
N ARG A 510 14.85 31.72 -2.56
CA ARG A 510 16.09 31.13 -3.01
C ARG A 510 15.70 29.98 -3.92
N THR A 511 16.24 30.05 -5.13
CA THR A 511 16.18 29.08 -6.22
C THR A 511 16.07 27.64 -5.70
N PRO A 512 15.20 26.80 -6.30
CA PRO A 512 15.19 25.37 -6.00
C PRO A 512 16.60 24.82 -6.17
N ILE A 513 17.12 24.16 -5.18
CA ILE A 513 18.36 23.37 -5.32
C ILE A 513 17.98 22.27 -6.31
N SER A 514 18.46 22.41 -7.54
CA SER A 514 18.42 21.35 -8.54
C SER A 514 19.35 20.24 -8.03
N TYR A 515 18.77 19.15 -7.55
CA TYR A 515 19.54 17.95 -7.31
C TYR A 515 19.90 17.35 -8.68
N ALA A 516 21.19 17.41 -9.02
CA ALA A 516 21.75 16.64 -10.08
C ALA A 516 21.56 15.15 -9.70
N VAL A 517 20.74 14.46 -10.47
CA VAL A 517 20.67 13.01 -10.44
C VAL A 517 21.97 12.52 -11.09
N PHE A 518 22.90 12.02 -10.28
CA PHE A 518 23.98 11.19 -10.79
C PHE A 518 23.42 9.80 -11.08
N CYS A 519 23.64 9.37 -12.33
CA CYS A 519 23.33 8.03 -12.85
C CYS A 519 24.03 6.93 -12.05
#